data_607ce83f855455c9612343bdf002e0a2
#
_entry.id   607ce83f855455c9612343bdf002e0a2
#
_cell.length_a   1.000
_cell.length_b   1.000
_cell.length_c   1.000
_cell.angle_alpha   90.00
_cell.angle_beta   90.00
_cell.angle_gamma   90.00
#
_symmetry.space_group_name_H-M   'P 1'
#
loop_
_entity.id
_entity.type
_entity.pdbx_description
1 polymer ?
#
loop_
_entity_poly.entity_id
_entity_poly.type
_entity_poly.pdbx_seq_one_letter_code
_entity_poly.pdbx_strand_id
1 'polypeptide(L)'
;MNRMTKMLIGNRNKLQIMAEILGKLREPTSKTNIMFHCNMNSMQSGQYLNLMGSSDLVRKDDLAGKVTYKRTETGRKFLEAYNRMILLIDPSISAPFLA
;
A
#
# COMPACT_ATOMS: atom_id res chain seq x y z
N MET A 1 17.61 -14.10 -0.85
CA MET A 1 16.76 -13.40 0.14
C MET A 1 17.07 -13.95 1.51
N ASN A 2 17.36 -13.09 2.47
CA ASN A 2 17.64 -13.57 3.82
C ASN A 2 16.35 -13.86 4.60
N ARG A 3 16.48 -14.47 5.78
CA ARG A 3 15.33 -14.92 6.58
C ARG A 3 14.40 -13.78 6.99
N MET A 4 14.98 -12.64 7.39
CA MET A 4 14.19 -11.49 7.84
C MET A 4 13.41 -10.88 6.67
N THR A 5 14.02 -10.75 5.51
CA THR A 5 13.36 -10.23 4.32
C THR A 5 12.18 -11.12 3.92
N LYS A 6 12.36 -12.44 4.01
CA LYS A 6 11.28 -13.38 3.72
C LYS A 6 10.11 -13.19 4.67
N MET A 7 10.36 -12.95 5.95
CA MET A 7 9.30 -12.68 6.93
C MET A 7 8.53 -11.41 6.59
N LEU A 8 9.22 -10.34 6.18
CA LEU A 8 8.60 -9.06 5.87
C LEU A 8 7.82 -9.07 4.56
N ILE A 9 8.28 -9.84 3.58
CA ILE A 9 7.67 -9.88 2.25
C ILE A 9 6.71 -11.06 2.10
N GLY A 10 7.07 -12.22 2.63
CA GLY A 10 6.27 -13.44 2.53
C GLY A 10 5.06 -13.45 3.46
N ASN A 11 5.20 -12.91 4.65
CA ASN A 11 4.12 -12.81 5.64
C ASN A 11 3.58 -11.39 5.65
N ARG A 12 2.35 -11.23 5.19
CA ARG A 12 1.75 -9.90 5.05
C ARG A 12 1.43 -9.33 6.42
N ASN A 13 2.24 -8.37 6.88
CA ASN A 13 1.95 -7.59 8.08
C ASN A 13 1.26 -6.28 7.69
N LYS A 14 0.86 -5.50 8.69
CA LYS A 14 0.10 -4.26 8.45
C LYS A 14 0.88 -3.26 7.59
N LEU A 15 2.16 -3.08 7.86
CA LEU A 15 2.98 -2.12 7.09
C LEU A 15 3.14 -2.58 5.64
N GLN A 16 3.32 -3.88 5.44
CA GLN A 16 3.44 -4.44 4.10
C GLN A 16 2.15 -4.27 3.31
N ILE A 17 1.00 -4.50 3.93
CA ILE A 17 -0.29 -4.33 3.27
C ILE A 17 -0.50 -2.85 2.89
N MET A 18 -0.15 -1.93 3.78
CA MET A 18 -0.25 -0.50 3.48
C MET A 18 0.64 -0.11 2.32
N ALA A 19 1.88 -0.60 2.29
CA ALA A 19 2.80 -0.35 1.18
C ALA A 19 2.28 -0.96 -0.12
N GLU A 20 1.70 -2.14 -0.06
CA GLU A 20 1.12 -2.82 -1.22
C GLU A 20 -0.04 -2.02 -1.81
N ILE A 21 -0.93 -1.52 -0.95
CA ILE A 21 -2.03 -0.66 -1.38
C ILE A 21 -1.47 0.60 -2.05
N LEU A 22 -0.52 1.27 -1.41
CA LEU A 22 0.05 2.51 -1.95
C LEU A 22 0.73 2.26 -3.29
N GLY A 23 1.35 1.11 -3.48
CA GLY A 23 1.97 0.75 -4.75
C GLY A 23 0.97 0.60 -5.89
N LYS A 24 -0.29 0.28 -5.58
CA LYS A 24 -1.36 0.16 -6.57
C LYS A 24 -2.05 1.50 -6.86
N LEU A 25 -1.78 2.52 -6.06
CA LEU A 25 -2.44 3.83 -6.20
C LEU A 25 -1.59 4.83 -6.97
N ARG A 26 -0.93 4.38 -8.03
CA ARG A 26 -0.23 5.27 -8.96
C ARG A 26 -1.22 6.17 -9.68
N GLU A 27 -2.43 5.68 -9.87
CA GLU A 27 -3.56 6.41 -10.43
C GLU A 27 -4.76 6.22 -9.51
N PRO A 28 -5.76 7.12 -9.56
CA PRO A 28 -6.98 6.94 -8.76
C PRO A 28 -7.62 5.58 -9.03
N THR A 29 -7.97 4.86 -7.97
CA THR A 29 -8.43 3.47 -8.07
C THR A 29 -9.62 3.26 -7.14
N SER A 30 -10.60 2.48 -7.60
CA SER A 30 -11.77 2.13 -6.80
C SER A 30 -11.41 1.14 -5.70
N LYS A 31 -12.22 1.11 -4.64
CA LYS A 31 -12.06 0.12 -3.56
C LYS A 31 -12.11 -1.30 -4.10
N THR A 32 -13.01 -1.57 -5.05
CA THR A 32 -13.14 -2.90 -5.64
C THR A 32 -11.84 -3.34 -6.31
N ASN A 33 -11.20 -2.45 -7.06
CA ASN A 33 -9.93 -2.77 -7.72
C ASN A 33 -8.81 -2.94 -6.70
N ILE A 34 -8.79 -2.14 -5.64
CA ILE A 34 -7.81 -2.30 -4.56
C ILE A 34 -7.97 -3.68 -3.91
N MET A 35 -9.20 -4.07 -3.60
CA MET A 35 -9.50 -5.40 -3.03
C MET A 35 -8.97 -6.51 -3.92
N PHE A 36 -9.23 -6.41 -5.21
CA PHE A 36 -8.83 -7.42 -6.18
C PHE A 36 -7.32 -7.51 -6.30
N HIS A 37 -6.65 -6.36 -6.48
CA HIS A 37 -5.20 -6.34 -6.70
C HIS A 37 -4.40 -6.68 -5.45
N CYS A 38 -4.95 -6.39 -4.26
CA CYS A 38 -4.25 -6.64 -3.00
C CYS A 38 -4.75 -7.89 -2.28
N ASN A 39 -5.66 -8.64 -2.90
CA ASN A 39 -6.20 -9.89 -2.37
C ASN A 39 -6.78 -9.71 -0.96
N MET A 40 -7.69 -8.76 -0.83
CA MET A 40 -8.35 -8.47 0.45
C MET A 40 -9.86 -8.52 0.28
N ASN A 41 -10.56 -8.82 1.40
CA ASN A 41 -12.00 -8.72 1.42
C ASN A 41 -12.46 -7.28 1.68
N SER A 42 -13.77 -7.05 1.60
CA SER A 42 -14.33 -5.70 1.74
C SER A 42 -14.08 -5.09 3.11
N MET A 43 -14.20 -5.90 4.17
CA MET A 43 -13.98 -5.43 5.54
C MET A 43 -12.54 -4.99 5.76
N GLN A 44 -11.59 -5.83 5.37
CA GLN A 44 -10.16 -5.52 5.49
C GLN A 44 -9.81 -4.26 4.71
N SER A 45 -10.27 -4.17 3.47
CA SER A 45 -9.99 -3.00 2.62
C SER A 45 -10.55 -1.73 3.24
N GLY A 46 -11.77 -1.79 3.78
CA GLY A 46 -12.36 -0.65 4.46
C GLY A 46 -11.56 -0.20 5.66
N GLN A 47 -11.11 -1.15 6.48
CA GLN A 47 -10.30 -0.85 7.66
C GLN A 47 -8.98 -0.19 7.30
N TYR A 48 -8.28 -0.73 6.30
CA TYR A 48 -7.00 -0.17 5.85
C TYR A 48 -7.19 1.20 5.21
N LEU A 49 -8.19 1.37 4.37
CA LEU A 49 -8.42 2.65 3.71
C LEU A 49 -8.84 3.73 4.72
N ASN A 50 -9.62 3.37 5.75
CA ASN A 50 -9.95 4.30 6.82
C ASN A 50 -8.72 4.72 7.61
N LEU A 51 -7.88 3.76 7.99
CA LEU A 51 -6.64 4.04 8.71
C LEU A 51 -5.72 4.94 7.87
N MET A 52 -5.53 4.58 6.61
CA MET A 52 -4.64 5.31 5.72
C MET A 52 -5.16 6.69 5.37
N GLY A 53 -6.48 6.85 5.30
CA GLY A 53 -7.10 8.15 5.15
C GLY A 53 -6.88 9.05 6.37
N SER A 54 -7.03 8.48 7.58
CA SER A 54 -6.79 9.20 8.82
C SER A 54 -5.33 9.61 8.99
N SER A 55 -4.42 8.83 8.41
CA SER A 55 -2.98 9.10 8.46
C SER A 55 -2.49 9.95 7.28
N ASP A 56 -3.40 10.43 6.46
CA ASP A 56 -3.11 11.23 5.26
C ASP A 56 -2.22 10.50 4.23
N LEU A 57 -2.31 9.19 4.18
CA LEU A 57 -1.56 8.40 3.19
C LEU A 57 -2.33 8.26 1.90
N VAL A 58 -3.67 8.25 1.98
CA VAL A 58 -4.55 8.20 0.81
C VAL A 58 -5.63 9.27 0.95
N ARG A 59 -6.18 9.66 -0.19
CA ARG A 59 -7.31 10.59 -0.25
C ARG A 59 -8.45 9.94 -1.00
N LYS A 60 -9.65 10.08 -0.45
CA LYS A 60 -10.87 9.58 -1.08
C LYS A 60 -11.49 10.71 -1.90
N ASP A 61 -11.78 10.43 -3.16
CA ASP A 61 -12.50 11.35 -4.05
C ASP A 61 -13.85 10.75 -4.40
N ASP A 62 -14.90 11.56 -4.31
CA ASP A 62 -16.25 11.17 -4.71
C ASP A 62 -16.73 12.14 -5.78
N LEU A 63 -16.67 11.72 -7.04
CA LEU A 63 -17.09 12.52 -8.18
C LEU A 63 -18.30 11.86 -8.84
N ALA A 64 -19.46 12.52 -8.75
CA ALA A 64 -20.69 12.04 -9.38
C ALA A 64 -21.07 10.62 -8.95
N GLY A 65 -20.88 10.30 -7.67
CA GLY A 65 -21.19 8.99 -7.13
C GLY A 65 -20.11 7.94 -7.36
N LYS A 66 -19.06 8.27 -8.09
CA LYS A 66 -17.93 7.37 -8.30
C LYS A 66 -16.84 7.66 -7.28
N VAL A 67 -16.57 6.70 -6.42
CA VAL A 67 -15.58 6.83 -5.35
C VAL A 67 -14.28 6.20 -5.78
N THR A 68 -13.21 6.99 -5.72
CA THR A 68 -11.85 6.50 -5.97
C THR A 68 -10.93 6.93 -4.84
N TYR A 69 -9.80 6.25 -4.73
CA TYR A 69 -8.75 6.58 -3.76
C TYR A 69 -7.48 6.89 -4.52
N LYS A 70 -6.73 7.84 -4.02
CA LYS A 70 -5.43 8.18 -4.59
C LYS A 70 -4.39 8.34 -3.51
N ARG A 71 -3.15 8.12 -3.87
CA ARG A 71 -2.01 8.27 -2.98
C ARG A 71 -1.71 9.76 -2.79
N THR A 72 -1.47 10.16 -1.54
CA THR A 72 -1.01 11.51 -1.22
C THR A 72 0.51 11.57 -1.33
N GLU A 73 1.06 12.78 -1.19
CA GLU A 73 2.51 12.94 -1.08
C GLU A 73 3.07 12.22 0.14
N THR A 74 2.34 12.28 1.26
CA THR A 74 2.73 11.54 2.48
C THR A 74 2.71 10.03 2.22
N GLY A 75 1.71 9.54 1.47
CA GLY A 75 1.65 8.14 1.07
C GLY A 75 2.83 7.72 0.20
N ARG A 76 3.22 8.59 -0.75
CA ARG A 76 4.39 8.35 -1.58
C ARG A 76 5.66 8.25 -0.73
N LYS A 77 5.81 9.13 0.24
CA LYS A 77 6.97 9.11 1.15
C LYS A 77 6.99 7.85 2.01
N PHE A 78 5.83 7.42 2.48
CA PHE A 78 5.72 6.17 3.23
C PHE A 78 6.19 4.98 2.39
N LEU A 79 5.70 4.88 1.16
CA LEU A 79 6.07 3.79 0.26
C LEU A 79 7.56 3.79 -0.03
N GLU A 80 8.12 4.96 -0.30
CA GLU A 80 9.55 5.12 -0.56
C GLU A 80 10.38 4.69 0.65
N ALA A 81 9.97 5.10 1.84
CA ALA A 81 10.66 4.73 3.08
C ALA A 81 10.58 3.23 3.34
N TYR A 82 9.42 2.62 3.07
CA TYR A 82 9.24 1.18 3.22
C TYR A 82 10.17 0.42 2.28
N ASN A 83 10.20 0.80 1.00
CA ASN A 83 11.08 0.16 0.02
C ASN A 83 12.54 0.29 0.40
N ARG A 84 12.94 1.46 0.89
CA ARG A 84 14.31 1.71 1.32
C ARG A 84 14.67 0.84 2.52
N MET A 85 13.75 0.69 3.48
CA MET A 85 13.96 -0.14 4.64
C MET A 85 14.21 -1.60 4.23
N ILE A 86 13.40 -2.12 3.33
CA ILE A 86 13.55 -3.50 2.85
C ILE A 86 14.91 -3.69 2.17
N LEU A 87 15.33 -2.73 1.34
CA LEU A 87 16.63 -2.81 0.65
C LEU A 87 17.82 -2.74 1.63
N LEU A 88 17.65 -2.07 2.77
CA LEU A 88 18.68 -2.06 3.81
C LEU A 88 18.82 -3.41 4.50
N ILE A 89 17.70 -4.16 4.59
CA ILE A 89 17.72 -5.50 5.18
C ILE A 89 18.34 -6.51 4.20
N ASP A 90 18.00 -6.39 2.92
CA ASP A 90 18.49 -7.32 1.89
C ASP A 90 18.68 -6.57 0.57
N PRO A 91 19.90 -6.03 0.33
CA PRO A 91 20.16 -5.27 -0.90
C PRO A 91 20.06 -6.09 -2.18
N SER A 92 20.01 -7.43 -2.07
CA SER A 92 19.94 -8.29 -3.25
C SER A 92 18.58 -8.29 -3.93
N ILE A 93 17.54 -7.80 -3.27
CA ILE A 93 16.20 -7.76 -3.85
C ILE A 93 15.89 -6.38 -4.40
N SER A 94 15.00 -6.34 -5.39
CA SER A 94 14.45 -5.11 -5.92
C SER A 94 13.47 -4.52 -4.91
N ALA A 95 13.17 -3.22 -5.04
CA ALA A 95 12.14 -2.60 -4.22
C ALA A 95 10.86 -3.43 -4.34
N PRO A 96 10.26 -3.87 -3.21
CA PRO A 96 9.11 -4.76 -3.26
C PRO A 96 7.87 -4.11 -3.85
N PHE A 97 7.76 -2.79 -3.76
CA PHE A 97 6.62 -2.07 -4.35
C PHE A 97 7.16 -0.83 -5.06
N LEU A 98 6.76 -0.66 -6.30
CA LEU A 98 7.19 0.50 -7.09
C LEU A 98 6.42 1.75 -6.67
N ALA A 99 7.14 2.84 -6.61
CA ALA A 99 6.55 4.13 -6.25
C ALA A 99 5.65 4.71 -7.35
#